data_2355ca8ba58a4133b234e5d7b6b7deab
#
_entry.id   2355ca8ba58a4133b234e5d7b6b7deab
#
_cell.length_a   1.000
_cell.length_b   1.000
_cell.length_c   1.000
_cell.angle_alpha   90.00
_cell.angle_beta   90.00
_cell.angle_gamma   90.00
#
_symmetry.space_group_name_H-M   'P 1'
#
loop_
_entity.id
_entity.type
_entity.pdbx_description
1 polymer ?
#
loop_
_entity_poly.entity_id
_entity_poly.type
_entity_poly.pdbx_seq_one_letter_code
_entity_poly.pdbx_strand_id
1 'polypeptide(L)'
;QWQVDQTAFALASRYYWAKVNRLAEHPEAIAQPGPDAAERTDTRQFEEAPAAGRRMVVMTSDLFRAQQTAHAFADILGLPVTCDQRLRERSFGEWEGMTRAEIKAVAADDYASWKQHTGGETKHGVESRAAVGQRGADAVRALVIDSAYSDSTPTTLMLVTHGSWITATISNLLELDPDGMNALGGMRNACWCRLKVRHSVNGTPTEQPLWELEEYNKAPAIADSADWENGPTDLRGPHMPSWQPIVW
;
A
#
# COMPACT_ATOMS: atom_id res chain seq x y z
N GLN A 1 -4.51 -0.39 -14.88
CA GLN A 1 -4.80 -1.77 -14.48
C GLN A 1 -3.55 -2.65 -14.57
N TRP A 2 -2.85 -2.71 -15.71
CA TRP A 2 -1.66 -3.56 -15.89
C TRP A 2 -0.64 -3.46 -14.75
N GLN A 3 -0.25 -2.25 -14.32
CA GLN A 3 0.67 -2.06 -13.18
C GLN A 3 0.13 -2.68 -11.90
N VAL A 4 -1.16 -2.48 -11.65
CA VAL A 4 -1.85 -3.01 -10.46
C VAL A 4 -1.84 -4.53 -10.47
N ASP A 5 -2.14 -5.17 -11.60
CA ASP A 5 -2.18 -6.62 -11.74
C ASP A 5 -0.78 -7.24 -11.52
N GLN A 6 0.26 -6.63 -12.10
CA GLN A 6 1.64 -7.10 -11.89
C GLN A 6 2.07 -6.99 -10.44
N THR A 7 1.74 -5.89 -9.78
CA THR A 7 2.06 -5.68 -8.35
C THR A 7 1.26 -6.62 -7.46
N ALA A 8 -0.03 -6.78 -7.72
CA ALA A 8 -0.91 -7.67 -6.98
C ALA A 8 -0.40 -9.12 -7.03
N PHE A 9 -0.07 -9.60 -8.22
CA PHE A 9 0.49 -10.94 -8.41
C PHE A 9 1.83 -11.12 -7.69
N ALA A 10 2.74 -10.16 -7.80
CA ALA A 10 4.05 -10.22 -7.16
C ALA A 10 3.94 -10.25 -5.61
N LEU A 11 3.06 -9.43 -5.03
CA LEU A 11 2.86 -9.39 -3.59
C LEU A 11 2.12 -10.65 -3.08
N ALA A 12 1.11 -11.12 -3.81
CA ALA A 12 0.40 -12.35 -3.47
C ALA A 12 1.34 -13.56 -3.50
N SER A 13 2.20 -13.66 -4.53
CA SER A 13 3.21 -14.71 -4.63
C SER A 13 4.21 -14.67 -3.46
N ARG A 14 4.68 -13.48 -3.07
CA ARG A 14 5.58 -13.33 -1.89
C ARG A 14 4.91 -13.81 -0.60
N TYR A 15 3.67 -13.47 -0.41
CA TYR A 15 2.89 -13.91 0.75
C TYR A 15 2.68 -15.42 0.75
N TYR A 16 2.34 -16.00 -0.40
CA TYR A 16 2.19 -17.44 -0.58
C TYR A 16 3.48 -18.18 -0.23
N TRP A 17 4.61 -17.82 -0.83
CA TRP A 17 5.89 -18.49 -0.58
C TRP A 17 6.37 -18.36 0.87
N ALA A 18 6.14 -17.23 1.51
CA ALA A 18 6.45 -17.08 2.94
C ALA A 18 5.65 -18.06 3.81
N LYS A 19 4.42 -18.36 3.42
CA LYS A 19 3.57 -19.33 4.11
C LYS A 19 4.01 -20.77 3.85
N VAL A 20 4.33 -21.10 2.61
CA VAL A 20 4.84 -22.42 2.20
C VAL A 20 6.18 -22.73 2.87
N ASN A 21 7.13 -21.79 2.90
CA ASN A 21 8.40 -21.97 3.56
C ASN A 21 8.24 -22.26 5.05
N ARG A 22 7.32 -21.57 5.72
CA ARG A 22 7.03 -21.82 7.13
C ARG A 22 6.41 -23.21 7.38
N LEU A 23 5.57 -23.69 6.47
CA LEU A 23 5.05 -25.06 6.53
C LEU A 23 6.19 -26.09 6.35
N ALA A 24 7.17 -25.80 5.50
CA ALA A 24 8.33 -26.69 5.31
C ALA A 24 9.25 -26.73 6.55
N GLU A 25 9.34 -25.63 7.32
CA GLU A 25 10.06 -25.58 8.60
C GLU A 25 9.33 -26.33 9.72
N HIS A 26 8.01 -26.52 9.58
CA HIS A 26 7.13 -27.18 10.55
C HIS A 26 6.32 -28.30 9.87
N PRO A 27 6.95 -29.43 9.46
CA PRO A 27 6.28 -30.50 8.73
C PRO A 27 5.13 -31.16 9.52
N GLU A 28 5.12 -31.08 10.85
CA GLU A 28 4.05 -31.52 11.72
C GLU A 28 2.75 -30.69 11.54
N ALA A 29 2.89 -29.48 11.00
CA ALA A 29 1.76 -28.59 10.73
C ALA A 29 1.15 -28.80 9.34
N ILE A 30 1.73 -29.66 8.51
CA ILE A 30 1.21 -30.03 7.20
C ILE A 30 0.10 -31.07 7.44
N ALA A 31 -1.14 -30.65 7.22
CA ALA A 31 -2.25 -31.62 7.23
C ALA A 31 -1.99 -32.73 6.21
N GLN A 32 -2.14 -33.98 6.62
CA GLN A 32 -2.06 -35.12 5.70
C GLN A 32 -3.07 -34.91 4.58
N PRO A 33 -2.68 -35.07 3.29
CA PRO A 33 -3.63 -34.97 2.20
C PRO A 33 -4.75 -35.98 2.40
N GLY A 34 -5.99 -35.49 2.55
CA GLY A 34 -7.15 -36.36 2.52
C GLY A 34 -7.40 -36.90 1.12
N PRO A 35 -8.34 -37.86 0.98
CA PRO A 35 -8.66 -38.49 -0.31
C PRO A 35 -9.03 -37.50 -1.41
N ASP A 36 -9.48 -36.29 -1.03
CA ASP A 36 -9.91 -35.23 -1.94
C ASP A 36 -8.79 -34.21 -2.27
N ALA A 37 -7.55 -34.50 -1.92
CA ALA A 37 -6.41 -33.58 -2.12
C ALA A 37 -6.22 -33.15 -3.58
N ALA A 38 -6.62 -34.00 -4.54
CA ALA A 38 -6.55 -33.72 -5.97
C ALA A 38 -7.55 -32.66 -6.44
N GLU A 39 -8.61 -32.40 -5.68
CA GLU A 39 -9.64 -31.38 -6.01
C GLU A 39 -9.40 -30.06 -5.29
N ARG A 40 -8.37 -29.98 -4.43
CA ARG A 40 -8.08 -28.76 -3.66
C ARG A 40 -7.36 -27.76 -4.53
N THR A 41 -7.98 -26.59 -4.66
CA THR A 41 -7.35 -25.42 -5.26
C THR A 41 -6.30 -24.84 -4.33
N ASP A 42 -5.30 -24.11 -4.88
CA ASP A 42 -4.25 -23.42 -4.09
C ASP A 42 -4.82 -22.54 -2.97
N THR A 43 -6.01 -21.98 -3.15
CA THR A 43 -6.74 -21.20 -2.13
C THR A 43 -7.09 -22.03 -0.90
N ARG A 44 -7.52 -23.26 -1.05
CA ARG A 44 -7.84 -24.15 0.08
C ARG A 44 -6.60 -24.53 0.90
N GLN A 45 -5.45 -24.69 0.24
CA GLN A 45 -4.18 -24.91 0.94
C GLN A 45 -3.80 -23.74 1.84
N PHE A 46 -4.19 -22.52 1.45
CA PHE A 46 -4.05 -21.33 2.30
C PHE A 46 -4.98 -21.36 3.52
N GLU A 47 -6.22 -21.72 3.33
CA GLU A 47 -7.21 -21.80 4.41
C GLU A 47 -6.87 -22.88 5.45
N GLU A 48 -6.22 -23.97 5.02
CA GLU A 48 -5.79 -25.07 5.88
C GLU A 48 -4.38 -24.85 6.48
N ALA A 49 -3.69 -23.76 6.13
CA ALA A 49 -2.44 -23.43 6.78
C ALA A 49 -2.68 -23.19 8.29
N PRO A 50 -1.80 -23.73 9.17
CA PRO A 50 -2.02 -23.67 10.61
C PRO A 50 -2.34 -22.25 11.08
N ALA A 51 -3.17 -22.13 12.12
CA ALA A 51 -3.51 -20.84 12.74
C ALA A 51 -2.29 -20.04 13.18
N ALA A 52 -1.14 -20.71 13.44
CA ALA A 52 0.18 -20.08 13.63
C ALA A 52 0.74 -19.41 12.36
N GLY A 53 0.04 -19.54 11.21
CA GLY A 53 0.36 -18.80 9.99
C GLY A 53 0.25 -17.29 10.18
N ARG A 54 0.95 -16.51 9.32
CA ARG A 54 0.80 -15.05 9.29
C ARG A 54 -0.63 -14.67 8.99
N ARG A 55 -1.18 -13.75 9.77
CA ARG A 55 -2.43 -13.07 9.45
C ARG A 55 -2.14 -11.95 8.46
N MET A 56 -2.96 -11.83 7.41
CA MET A 56 -2.98 -10.68 6.54
C MET A 56 -4.33 -9.98 6.64
N VAL A 57 -4.29 -8.68 6.84
CA VAL A 57 -5.46 -7.80 6.87
C VAL A 57 -5.30 -6.78 5.76
N VAL A 58 -6.32 -6.67 4.88
CA VAL A 58 -6.31 -5.72 3.77
C VAL A 58 -7.28 -4.59 4.06
N MET A 59 -6.76 -3.38 4.10
CA MET A 59 -7.54 -2.17 4.26
C MET A 59 -7.25 -1.21 3.11
N THR A 60 -8.24 -0.44 2.72
CA THR A 60 -8.12 0.50 1.61
C THR A 60 -8.78 1.83 1.90
N SER A 61 -8.29 2.87 1.24
CA SER A 61 -9.06 4.10 1.10
C SER A 61 -10.42 3.79 0.47
N ASP A 62 -11.46 4.50 0.89
CA ASP A 62 -12.81 4.35 0.33
C ASP A 62 -12.97 5.01 -1.06
N LEU A 63 -11.91 5.59 -1.63
CA LEU A 63 -11.91 6.08 -2.99
C LEU A 63 -11.86 4.90 -3.97
N PHE A 64 -12.75 4.92 -4.96
CA PHE A 64 -12.97 3.80 -5.88
C PHE A 64 -11.68 3.23 -6.51
N ARG A 65 -10.77 4.08 -6.98
CA ARG A 65 -9.48 3.67 -7.55
C ARG A 65 -8.60 2.87 -6.58
N ALA A 66 -8.68 3.17 -5.28
CA ALA A 66 -7.93 2.44 -4.26
C ALA A 66 -8.59 1.09 -3.96
N GLN A 67 -9.92 1.05 -3.91
CA GLN A 67 -10.67 -0.20 -3.78
C GLN A 67 -10.36 -1.17 -4.92
N GLN A 68 -10.38 -0.71 -6.17
CA GLN A 68 -10.01 -1.53 -7.33
C GLN A 68 -8.60 -2.12 -7.19
N THR A 69 -7.65 -1.31 -6.71
CA THR A 69 -6.27 -1.78 -6.47
C THR A 69 -6.21 -2.81 -5.34
N ALA A 70 -6.96 -2.61 -4.27
CA ALA A 70 -7.02 -3.55 -3.14
C ALA A 70 -7.61 -4.90 -3.55
N HIS A 71 -8.71 -4.90 -4.30
CA HIS A 71 -9.34 -6.11 -4.79
C HIS A 71 -8.45 -6.90 -5.76
N ALA A 72 -7.69 -6.23 -6.62
CA ALA A 72 -6.73 -6.92 -7.51
C ALA A 72 -5.73 -7.80 -6.74
N PHE A 73 -5.39 -7.43 -5.50
CA PHE A 73 -4.54 -8.24 -4.62
C PHE A 73 -5.36 -9.21 -3.75
N ALA A 74 -6.39 -8.70 -3.08
CA ALA A 74 -7.12 -9.43 -2.05
C ALA A 74 -7.88 -10.63 -2.65
N ASP A 75 -8.44 -10.48 -3.84
CA ASP A 75 -9.24 -11.52 -4.50
C ASP A 75 -8.38 -12.74 -4.90
N ILE A 76 -7.08 -12.53 -5.23
CA ILE A 76 -6.14 -13.64 -5.48
C ILE A 76 -5.98 -14.53 -4.23
N LEU A 77 -6.07 -13.94 -3.04
CA LEU A 77 -5.85 -14.62 -1.77
C LEU A 77 -7.14 -14.94 -1.01
N GLY A 78 -8.31 -14.61 -1.56
CA GLY A 78 -9.60 -14.78 -0.90
C GLY A 78 -9.73 -13.95 0.38
N LEU A 79 -9.09 -12.79 0.46
CA LEU A 79 -9.08 -11.93 1.64
C LEU A 79 -10.18 -10.86 1.58
N PRO A 80 -10.86 -10.56 2.69
CA PRO A 80 -11.79 -9.44 2.75
C PRO A 80 -11.05 -8.10 2.67
N VAL A 81 -11.71 -7.10 2.07
CA VAL A 81 -11.22 -5.73 1.98
C VAL A 81 -12.07 -4.82 2.86
N THR A 82 -11.45 -4.06 3.75
CA THR A 82 -12.12 -3.10 4.63
C THR A 82 -11.76 -1.68 4.20
N CYS A 83 -12.78 -0.82 4.01
CA CYS A 83 -12.58 0.59 3.68
C CYS A 83 -12.36 1.43 4.94
N ASP A 84 -11.42 2.37 4.87
CA ASP A 84 -11.14 3.35 5.93
C ASP A 84 -10.87 4.74 5.32
N GLN A 85 -11.70 5.72 5.68
CA GLN A 85 -11.59 7.09 5.18
C GLN A 85 -10.29 7.79 5.63
N ARG A 86 -9.66 7.35 6.71
CA ARG A 86 -8.38 7.90 7.18
C ARG A 86 -7.24 7.64 6.19
N LEU A 87 -7.43 6.67 5.26
CA LEU A 87 -6.49 6.33 4.19
C LEU A 87 -6.71 7.13 2.90
N ARG A 88 -7.62 8.12 2.88
CA ARG A 88 -7.85 8.97 1.69
C ARG A 88 -6.61 9.76 1.31
N GLU A 89 -6.52 10.08 0.03
CA GLU A 89 -5.47 10.95 -0.51
C GLU A 89 -5.49 12.33 0.17
N ARG A 90 -4.40 13.04 0.02
CA ARG A 90 -4.29 14.46 0.33
C ARG A 90 -5.42 15.22 -0.36
N SER A 91 -6.13 16.04 0.37
CA SER A 91 -7.11 16.95 -0.23
C SER A 91 -6.39 18.06 -1.01
N PHE A 92 -6.81 18.27 -2.25
CA PHE A 92 -6.28 19.32 -3.11
C PHE A 92 -7.15 20.59 -3.13
N GLY A 93 -8.18 20.70 -2.28
CA GLY A 93 -8.99 21.88 -2.11
C GLY A 93 -9.56 22.39 -3.44
N GLU A 94 -9.34 23.66 -3.74
CA GLU A 94 -9.79 24.30 -4.99
C GLU A 94 -9.11 23.71 -6.25
N TRP A 95 -8.01 22.97 -6.10
CA TRP A 95 -7.28 22.33 -7.19
C TRP A 95 -7.78 20.93 -7.51
N GLU A 96 -8.78 20.42 -6.80
CA GLU A 96 -9.37 19.11 -7.11
C GLU A 96 -9.89 19.07 -8.56
N GLY A 97 -9.49 18.01 -9.29
CA GLY A 97 -9.89 17.80 -10.68
C GLY A 97 -9.12 18.65 -11.71
N MET A 98 -8.30 19.60 -11.29
CA MET A 98 -7.51 20.43 -12.20
C MET A 98 -6.24 19.70 -12.67
N THR A 99 -5.90 19.92 -13.92
CA THR A 99 -4.60 19.53 -14.46
C THR A 99 -3.50 20.49 -13.98
N ARG A 100 -2.24 20.05 -14.06
CA ARG A 100 -1.08 20.92 -13.73
C ARG A 100 -1.03 22.18 -14.58
N ALA A 101 -1.51 22.13 -15.82
CA ALA A 101 -1.55 23.28 -16.72
C ALA A 101 -2.60 24.31 -16.26
N GLU A 102 -3.78 23.84 -15.86
CA GLU A 102 -4.87 24.66 -15.33
C GLU A 102 -4.46 25.34 -14.02
N ILE A 103 -3.87 24.60 -13.08
CA ILE A 103 -3.37 25.17 -11.83
C ILE A 103 -2.34 26.27 -12.11
N LYS A 104 -1.37 26.02 -13.02
CA LYS A 104 -0.38 27.04 -13.41
C LYS A 104 -1.00 28.27 -14.06
N ALA A 105 -2.11 28.09 -14.81
CA ALA A 105 -2.77 29.21 -15.48
C ALA A 105 -3.46 30.15 -14.49
N VAL A 106 -3.95 29.64 -13.36
CA VAL A 106 -4.71 30.43 -12.37
C VAL A 106 -3.87 30.83 -11.15
N ALA A 107 -2.80 30.11 -10.81
CA ALA A 107 -2.01 30.29 -9.60
C ALA A 107 -0.52 29.94 -9.80
N ALA A 108 0.15 30.56 -10.77
CA ALA A 108 1.52 30.22 -11.17
C ALA A 108 2.53 30.27 -10.01
N ASP A 109 2.49 31.34 -9.21
CA ASP A 109 3.43 31.53 -8.10
C ASP A 109 3.18 30.52 -6.96
N ASP A 110 1.91 30.27 -6.64
CA ASP A 110 1.54 29.30 -5.61
C ASP A 110 1.82 27.87 -6.06
N TYR A 111 1.67 27.57 -7.36
CA TYR A 111 2.11 26.31 -7.94
C TYR A 111 3.64 26.13 -7.87
N ALA A 112 4.41 27.20 -8.16
CA ALA A 112 5.87 27.16 -8.02
C ALA A 112 6.29 26.94 -6.56
N SER A 113 5.66 27.65 -5.63
CA SER A 113 5.84 27.46 -4.19
C SER A 113 5.54 26.04 -3.74
N TRP A 114 4.42 25.45 -4.21
CA TRP A 114 4.08 24.04 -3.96
C TRP A 114 5.19 23.09 -4.41
N LYS A 115 5.71 23.29 -5.61
CA LYS A 115 6.80 22.47 -6.17
C LYS A 115 8.12 22.61 -5.40
N GLN A 116 8.32 23.73 -4.72
CA GLN A 116 9.47 24.00 -3.86
C GLN A 116 9.22 23.64 -2.39
N HIS A 117 8.07 23.06 -2.07
CA HIS A 117 7.65 22.70 -0.71
C HIS A 117 7.57 23.90 0.26
N THR A 118 7.23 25.08 -0.25
CA THR A 118 7.13 26.31 0.56
C THR A 118 5.68 26.70 0.90
N GLY A 119 4.72 25.82 0.62
CA GLY A 119 3.36 25.88 1.19
C GLY A 119 2.38 26.78 0.45
N GLY A 120 2.68 27.28 -0.76
CA GLY A 120 1.77 28.14 -1.53
C GLY A 120 0.42 27.52 -1.83
N GLU A 121 0.37 26.21 -1.98
CA GLU A 121 -0.86 25.46 -2.23
C GLU A 121 -1.89 25.55 -1.10
N THR A 122 -1.46 25.81 0.14
CA THR A 122 -2.37 25.88 1.29
C THR A 122 -3.34 27.03 1.23
N LYS A 123 -3.02 28.10 0.49
CA LYS A 123 -3.92 29.24 0.22
C LYS A 123 -5.18 28.83 -0.55
N HIS A 124 -5.10 27.71 -1.27
CA HIS A 124 -6.18 27.15 -2.08
C HIS A 124 -6.92 26.02 -1.36
N GLY A 125 -6.82 25.95 -0.04
CA GLY A 125 -7.44 24.88 0.74
C GLY A 125 -6.82 23.50 0.56
N VAL A 126 -5.66 23.41 -0.07
CA VAL A 126 -4.91 22.15 -0.17
C VAL A 126 -4.40 21.74 1.21
N GLU A 127 -4.66 20.52 1.60
CA GLU A 127 -4.19 19.97 2.87
C GLU A 127 -2.65 20.03 2.94
N SER A 128 -2.07 20.52 4.04
CA SER A 128 -0.61 20.56 4.18
C SER A 128 -0.01 19.16 4.26
N ARG A 129 1.26 18.99 3.86
CA ARG A 129 1.96 17.71 3.98
C ARG A 129 2.04 17.23 5.43
N ALA A 130 2.27 18.15 6.35
CA ALA A 130 2.29 17.86 7.78
C ALA A 130 0.93 17.32 8.26
N ALA A 131 -0.19 17.93 7.84
CA ALA A 131 -1.54 17.47 8.22
C ALA A 131 -1.85 16.08 7.68
N VAL A 132 -1.56 15.83 6.39
CA VAL A 132 -1.68 14.48 5.80
C VAL A 132 -0.84 13.46 6.56
N GLY A 133 0.43 13.80 6.81
CA GLY A 133 1.36 12.92 7.54
C GLY A 133 0.87 12.61 8.95
N GLN A 134 0.38 13.61 9.66
CA GLN A 134 -0.14 13.42 11.01
C GLN A 134 -1.38 12.50 11.03
N ARG A 135 -2.42 12.79 10.22
CA ARG A 135 -3.62 11.93 10.21
C ARG A 135 -3.33 10.51 9.72
N GLY A 136 -2.39 10.36 8.77
CA GLY A 136 -1.96 9.07 8.29
C GLY A 136 -1.21 8.28 9.37
N ALA A 137 -0.26 8.91 10.03
CA ALA A 137 0.49 8.28 11.12
C ALA A 137 -0.41 7.91 12.31
N ASP A 138 -1.37 8.76 12.67
CA ASP A 138 -2.33 8.45 13.72
C ASP A 138 -3.24 7.28 13.35
N ALA A 139 -3.68 7.20 12.09
CA ALA A 139 -4.42 6.05 11.58
C ALA A 139 -3.60 4.75 11.66
N VAL A 140 -2.34 4.78 11.21
CA VAL A 140 -1.46 3.61 11.22
C VAL A 140 -1.14 3.18 12.65
N ARG A 141 -0.80 4.13 13.55
CA ARG A 141 -0.56 3.82 14.97
C ARG A 141 -1.79 3.17 15.61
N ALA A 142 -2.98 3.72 15.37
CA ALA A 142 -4.22 3.16 15.90
C ALA A 142 -4.46 1.72 15.41
N LEU A 143 -4.21 1.44 14.13
CA LEU A 143 -4.35 0.10 13.55
C LEU A 143 -3.33 -0.91 14.13
N VAL A 144 -2.11 -0.47 14.39
CA VAL A 144 -1.05 -1.34 14.92
C VAL A 144 -1.29 -1.72 16.39
N ILE A 145 -1.92 -0.84 17.17
CA ILE A 145 -2.23 -1.10 18.58
C ILE A 145 -3.64 -1.65 18.79
N ASP A 146 -4.41 -1.87 17.72
CA ASP A 146 -5.77 -2.41 17.82
C ASP A 146 -5.75 -3.77 18.52
N SER A 147 -6.62 -3.92 19.50
CA SER A 147 -6.78 -5.15 20.28
C SER A 147 -7.12 -6.37 19.41
N ALA A 148 -7.71 -6.16 18.23
CA ALA A 148 -7.98 -7.24 17.27
C ALA A 148 -6.70 -7.93 16.77
N TYR A 149 -5.53 -7.29 16.91
CA TYR A 149 -4.22 -7.80 16.46
C TYR A 149 -3.24 -8.00 17.61
N SER A 150 -3.70 -7.93 18.86
CA SER A 150 -2.87 -8.01 20.07
C SER A 150 -2.46 -9.44 20.45
N ASP A 151 -2.98 -10.46 19.77
CA ASP A 151 -2.52 -11.83 19.94
C ASP A 151 -1.09 -12.02 19.39
N SER A 152 -0.45 -13.13 19.72
CA SER A 152 0.92 -13.44 19.29
C SER A 152 1.06 -13.77 17.81
N THR A 153 -0.01 -13.70 17.03
CA THR A 153 0.00 -14.04 15.60
C THR A 153 0.70 -12.94 14.79
N PRO A 154 1.81 -13.24 14.09
CA PRO A 154 2.45 -12.27 13.23
C PRO A 154 1.47 -11.74 12.19
N THR A 155 1.18 -10.44 12.23
CA THR A 155 0.18 -9.81 11.37
C THR A 155 0.84 -8.89 10.37
N THR A 156 0.41 -8.97 9.11
CA THR A 156 0.73 -8.01 8.06
C THR A 156 -0.50 -7.17 7.78
N LEU A 157 -0.40 -5.86 7.98
CA LEU A 157 -1.42 -4.90 7.55
C LEU A 157 -1.05 -4.42 6.14
N MET A 158 -1.89 -4.72 5.16
CA MET A 158 -1.78 -4.18 3.83
C MET A 158 -2.71 -2.99 3.68
N LEU A 159 -2.14 -1.80 3.56
CA LEU A 159 -2.86 -0.55 3.42
C LEU A 159 -2.78 -0.10 1.96
N VAL A 160 -3.89 -0.12 1.24
CA VAL A 160 -3.97 0.36 -0.14
C VAL A 160 -4.49 1.80 -0.13
N THR A 161 -3.61 2.71 -0.50
CA THR A 161 -3.83 4.15 -0.35
C THR A 161 -3.18 4.92 -1.50
N HIS A 162 -2.75 6.16 -1.29
CA HIS A 162 -2.38 7.11 -2.33
C HIS A 162 -0.97 7.67 -2.13
N GLY A 163 -0.40 8.19 -3.20
CA GLY A 163 1.01 8.58 -3.22
C GLY A 163 1.39 9.65 -2.21
N SER A 164 0.64 10.75 -2.12
CA SER A 164 0.95 11.82 -1.17
C SER A 164 0.72 11.37 0.28
N TRP A 165 -0.35 10.59 0.51
CA TRP A 165 -0.64 10.02 1.82
C TRP A 165 0.50 9.11 2.31
N ILE A 166 0.99 8.17 1.44
CA ILE A 166 2.06 7.25 1.79
C ILE A 166 3.33 8.01 2.17
N THR A 167 3.77 8.92 1.29
CA THR A 167 5.01 9.67 1.51
C THR A 167 4.96 10.48 2.80
N ALA A 168 3.87 11.22 3.02
CA ALA A 168 3.71 12.07 4.20
C ALA A 168 3.58 11.26 5.50
N THR A 169 2.84 10.14 5.46
CA THR A 169 2.67 9.24 6.60
C THR A 169 3.99 8.60 7.00
N ILE A 170 4.76 8.07 6.05
CA ILE A 170 6.07 7.48 6.33
C ILE A 170 7.03 8.53 6.86
N SER A 171 7.05 9.75 6.29
CA SER A 171 7.85 10.85 6.81
C SER A 171 7.52 11.14 8.28
N ASN A 172 6.24 11.22 8.64
CA ASN A 172 5.83 11.44 10.02
C ASN A 172 6.22 10.29 10.96
N LEU A 173 5.99 9.03 10.54
CA LEU A 173 6.34 7.85 11.35
C LEU A 173 7.85 7.72 11.61
N LEU A 174 8.68 8.20 10.69
CA LEU A 174 10.14 8.19 10.77
C LEU A 174 10.73 9.52 11.28
N GLU A 175 9.89 10.45 11.75
CA GLU A 175 10.28 11.77 12.25
C GLU A 175 11.10 12.59 11.25
N LEU A 176 10.81 12.43 9.95
CA LEU A 176 11.43 13.22 8.89
C LEU A 176 10.67 14.53 8.69
N ASP A 177 11.39 15.56 8.27
CA ASP A 177 10.77 16.84 7.91
C ASP A 177 9.78 16.64 6.73
N PRO A 178 8.47 16.90 6.90
CA PRO A 178 7.46 16.69 5.87
C PRO A 178 7.64 17.62 4.66
N ASP A 179 8.28 18.76 4.84
CA ASP A 179 8.56 19.72 3.79
C ASP A 179 10.01 19.63 3.27
N GLY A 180 10.81 18.74 3.86
CA GLY A 180 12.19 18.46 3.45
C GLY A 180 12.25 17.87 2.04
N MET A 181 12.95 18.55 1.12
CA MET A 181 13.09 18.09 -0.26
C MET A 181 13.99 16.86 -0.43
N ASN A 182 14.78 16.52 0.57
CA ASN A 182 15.80 15.48 0.50
C ASN A 182 15.43 14.20 1.26
N ALA A 183 14.18 14.06 1.71
CA ALA A 183 13.76 12.92 2.51
C ALA A 183 13.29 11.74 1.63
N LEU A 184 12.01 11.72 1.30
CA LEU A 184 11.41 10.64 0.51
C LEU A 184 10.91 11.19 -0.83
N GLY A 185 11.27 10.55 -1.93
CA GLY A 185 10.73 10.87 -3.25
C GLY A 185 9.24 10.50 -3.36
N GLY A 186 8.54 11.07 -4.35
CA GLY A 186 7.13 10.74 -4.59
C GLY A 186 6.92 9.28 -4.96
N MET A 187 5.82 8.70 -4.49
CA MET A 187 5.43 7.34 -4.83
C MET A 187 5.05 7.21 -6.31
N ARG A 188 5.52 6.16 -6.95
CA ARG A 188 5.07 5.73 -8.28
C ARG A 188 3.78 4.91 -8.16
N ASN A 189 2.98 4.89 -9.22
CA ASN A 189 1.75 4.10 -9.26
C ASN A 189 2.05 2.61 -9.08
N ALA A 190 1.20 1.93 -8.32
CA ALA A 190 1.27 0.50 -8.04
C ALA A 190 2.62 0.04 -7.46
N CYS A 191 3.38 0.93 -6.85
CA CYS A 191 4.55 0.59 -6.05
C CYS A 191 4.18 0.50 -4.57
N TRP A 192 5.01 -0.18 -3.78
CA TRP A 192 4.76 -0.37 -2.36
C TRP A 192 5.91 0.12 -1.49
N CYS A 193 5.59 0.33 -0.23
CA CYS A 193 6.53 0.51 0.86
C CYS A 193 6.29 -0.58 1.91
N ARG A 194 7.32 -0.95 2.63
CA ARG A 194 7.24 -1.90 3.74
C ARG A 194 7.89 -1.32 4.97
N LEU A 195 7.09 -1.23 6.03
CA LEU A 195 7.57 -0.86 7.35
C LEU A 195 7.47 -2.08 8.28
N LYS A 196 8.48 -2.25 9.09
CA LYS A 196 8.46 -3.17 10.21
C LYS A 196 8.20 -2.41 11.49
N VAL A 197 7.31 -2.95 12.29
CA VAL A 197 6.92 -2.37 13.58
C VAL A 197 7.50 -3.23 14.69
N ARG A 198 8.14 -2.61 15.66
CA ARG A 198 8.65 -3.27 16.86
C ARG A 198 8.05 -2.64 18.11
N HIS A 199 7.54 -3.46 18.98
CA HIS A 199 6.99 -3.05 20.28
C HIS A 199 7.97 -3.30 21.44
N SER A 200 9.17 -3.82 21.14
CA SER A 200 10.21 -4.09 22.12
C SER A 200 11.59 -4.01 21.50
N VAL A 201 12.59 -3.68 22.32
CA VAL A 201 14.01 -3.76 21.98
C VAL A 201 14.69 -4.68 22.99
N ASN A 202 15.40 -5.70 22.50
CA ASN A 202 16.08 -6.70 23.35
C ASN A 202 15.17 -7.31 24.44
N GLY A 203 13.88 -7.52 24.10
CA GLY A 203 12.90 -8.06 25.04
C GLY A 203 12.28 -7.04 26.00
N THR A 204 12.71 -5.79 25.98
CA THR A 204 12.13 -4.70 26.79
C THR A 204 11.07 -3.97 25.97
N PRO A 205 9.79 -3.92 26.42
CA PRO A 205 8.74 -3.17 25.75
C PRO A 205 9.10 -1.69 25.61
N THR A 206 8.69 -1.09 24.48
CA THR A 206 8.83 0.35 24.23
C THR A 206 7.50 1.05 24.49
N GLU A 207 7.55 2.31 24.97
CA GLU A 207 6.34 3.12 25.20
C GLU A 207 5.58 3.39 23.89
N GLN A 208 6.31 3.55 22.80
CA GLN A 208 5.78 3.76 21.47
C GLN A 208 6.33 2.73 20.49
N PRO A 209 5.57 2.33 19.46
CA PRO A 209 6.07 1.48 18.39
C PRO A 209 7.28 2.11 17.70
N LEU A 210 8.31 1.32 17.45
CA LEU A 210 9.47 1.71 16.64
C LEU A 210 9.23 1.29 15.19
N TRP A 211 9.56 2.20 14.27
CA TRP A 211 9.33 2.04 12.85
C TRP A 211 10.65 1.85 12.10
N GLU A 212 10.71 0.84 11.26
CA GLU A 212 11.85 0.54 10.40
C GLU A 212 11.37 0.45 8.96
N LEU A 213 11.88 1.32 8.09
CA LEU A 213 11.56 1.30 6.66
C LEU A 213 12.44 0.26 5.96
N GLU A 214 11.85 -0.83 5.52
CA GLU A 214 12.56 -1.93 4.84
C GLU A 214 12.54 -1.79 3.31
N GLU A 215 11.44 -1.28 2.74
CA GLU A 215 11.28 -1.07 1.29
C GLU A 215 10.57 0.27 1.04
N TYR A 216 11.02 1.02 0.06
CA TYR A 216 10.39 2.27 -0.38
C TYR A 216 10.26 2.32 -1.89
N ASN A 217 9.06 2.67 -2.38
CA ASN A 217 8.76 2.83 -3.80
C ASN A 217 9.16 1.60 -4.64
N LYS A 218 9.02 0.41 -4.05
CA LYS A 218 9.38 -0.86 -4.65
C LYS A 218 8.32 -1.28 -5.67
N ALA A 219 8.78 -1.83 -6.78
CA ALA A 219 7.95 -2.37 -7.85
C ALA A 219 8.25 -3.85 -8.08
N PRO A 220 7.39 -4.61 -8.78
CA PRO A 220 7.72 -5.97 -9.22
C PRO A 220 8.91 -5.94 -10.20
N ALA A 221 9.64 -7.06 -10.29
CA ALA A 221 10.86 -7.14 -11.12
C ALA A 221 10.65 -6.78 -12.59
N ILE A 222 9.46 -6.98 -13.13
CA ILE A 222 9.13 -6.59 -14.50
C ILE A 222 9.25 -5.07 -14.72
N ALA A 223 9.10 -4.25 -13.67
CA ALA A 223 9.23 -2.80 -13.77
C ALA A 223 10.65 -2.33 -14.10
N ASP A 224 11.65 -3.19 -13.91
CA ASP A 224 13.04 -2.90 -14.24
C ASP A 224 13.35 -3.17 -15.74
N SER A 225 12.54 -3.99 -16.40
CA SER A 225 12.72 -4.40 -17.81
C SER A 225 11.66 -3.86 -18.76
N ALA A 226 10.60 -3.24 -18.26
CA ALA A 226 9.50 -2.68 -19.04
C ALA A 226 9.27 -1.22 -18.70
N ASP A 227 8.65 -0.48 -19.64
CA ASP A 227 8.21 0.87 -19.37
C ASP A 227 7.05 0.86 -18.37
N TRP A 228 7.40 0.97 -17.09
CA TRP A 228 6.44 0.87 -16.00
C TRP A 228 5.36 1.95 -16.07
N GLU A 229 5.71 3.15 -16.45
CA GLU A 229 4.78 4.30 -16.46
C GLU A 229 3.75 4.22 -17.59
N ASN A 230 4.16 3.69 -18.75
CA ASN A 230 3.34 3.68 -19.94
C ASN A 230 2.82 2.29 -20.33
N GLY A 231 3.27 1.23 -19.65
CA GLY A 231 2.96 -0.16 -19.95
C GLY A 231 3.77 -0.73 -21.12
N PRO A 232 3.62 -2.04 -21.40
CA PRO A 232 4.31 -2.71 -22.50
C PRO A 232 4.00 -2.08 -23.84
N THR A 233 5.00 -2.04 -24.74
CA THR A 233 4.87 -1.43 -26.07
C THR A 233 3.73 -2.05 -26.88
N ASP A 234 3.54 -3.35 -26.77
CA ASP A 234 2.50 -4.09 -27.49
C ASP A 234 1.08 -3.74 -27.03
N LEU A 235 0.94 -3.14 -25.84
CA LEU A 235 -0.33 -2.66 -25.31
C LEU A 235 -0.60 -1.19 -25.62
N ARG A 236 0.27 -0.51 -26.40
CA ARG A 236 0.15 0.92 -26.71
C ARG A 236 -0.42 1.22 -28.10
N GLY A 237 -0.97 0.23 -28.79
CA GLY A 237 -1.52 0.41 -30.13
C GLY A 237 -2.65 1.45 -30.16
N PRO A 238 -2.82 2.19 -31.27
CA PRO A 238 -3.86 3.22 -31.40
C PRO A 238 -5.29 2.67 -31.33
N HIS A 239 -5.45 1.37 -31.37
CA HIS A 239 -6.72 0.66 -31.28
C HIS A 239 -6.92 -0.11 -29.98
N MET A 240 -6.02 0.02 -29.02
CA MET A 240 -6.25 -0.58 -27.71
C MET A 240 -7.44 0.12 -27.05
N PRO A 241 -8.47 -0.64 -26.63
CA PRO A 241 -9.52 -0.06 -25.82
C PRO A 241 -8.89 0.54 -24.58
N SER A 242 -9.28 1.76 -24.24
CA SER A 242 -8.96 2.31 -22.91
C SER A 242 -9.37 1.26 -21.90
N TRP A 243 -8.46 0.94 -20.95
CA TRP A 243 -8.75 -0.02 -19.91
C TRP A 243 -10.07 0.33 -19.24
N GLN A 244 -11.07 -0.48 -19.51
CA GLN A 244 -12.35 -0.37 -18.82
C GLN A 244 -12.24 -1.14 -17.50
N PRO A 245 -12.75 -0.59 -16.39
CA PRO A 245 -12.84 -1.35 -15.15
C PRO A 245 -13.62 -2.64 -15.45
N ILE A 246 -13.08 -3.77 -15.05
CA ILE A 246 -13.85 -5.00 -15.01
C ILE A 246 -14.92 -4.77 -13.95
N VAL A 247 -16.17 -4.61 -14.38
CA VAL A 247 -17.32 -4.56 -13.47
C VAL A 247 -17.61 -6.01 -13.14
N TRP A 248 -17.33 -6.39 -11.91
CA TRP A 248 -17.70 -7.70 -11.33
C TRP A 248 -19.17 -7.69 -10.94
#